data_5a8d1c75194425cd57c67073b129604b
#
_entry.id   5a8d1c75194425cd57c67073b129604b
#
_cell.length_a   1.000
_cell.length_b   1.000
_cell.length_c   1.000
_cell.angle_alpha   90.00
_cell.angle_beta   90.00
_cell.angle_gamma   90.00
#
_symmetry.space_group_name_H-M   'P 1'
#
loop_
_entity.id
_entity.type
_entity.pdbx_description
1 polymer ?
#
loop_
_entity_poly.entity_id
_entity_poly.type
_entity_poly.pdbx_seq_one_letter_code
_entity_poly.pdbx_strand_id
1 'polypeptide(L)'
;MRRIVLDLQGGLLAEAVMQVLAGYDPDFIVYRSSKPEDTLALCRSCHANVLVMEVIRQGIWKLSERIRLCSAVKNLGWGCKVLLLVDENADEQLAAEVRQTVKDQLADDFIYASVSPTYLAGVIDIL
;
A
#
# COMPACT_ATOMS: atom_id res chain seq x y z
N MET A 1 -17.13 -4.12 -6.55
CA MET A 1 -15.83 -4.70 -6.92
C MET A 1 -14.72 -3.76 -6.50
N ARG A 2 -13.78 -4.25 -5.70
CA ARG A 2 -12.63 -3.46 -5.26
C ARG A 2 -11.36 -3.90 -5.96
N ARG A 3 -10.68 -2.96 -6.57
CA ARG A 3 -9.39 -3.18 -7.23
C ARG A 3 -8.28 -2.68 -6.35
N ILE A 4 -7.39 -3.58 -5.97
CA ILE A 4 -6.32 -3.32 -5.00
C ILE A 4 -4.99 -3.54 -5.70
N VAL A 5 -4.11 -2.55 -5.62
CA VAL A 5 -2.74 -2.65 -6.14
C VAL A 5 -1.79 -2.81 -4.98
N LEU A 6 -0.93 -3.81 -5.05
CA LEU A 6 0.12 -4.06 -4.06
C LEU A 6 1.48 -3.66 -4.64
N ASP A 7 2.17 -2.77 -3.96
CA ASP A 7 3.54 -2.36 -4.29
C ASP A 7 4.42 -2.71 -3.10
N LEU A 8 4.79 -3.99 -3.02
CA LEU A 8 5.56 -4.57 -1.93
C LEU A 8 6.90 -5.07 -2.47
N GLN A 9 7.99 -4.78 -1.76
CA GLN A 9 9.32 -5.17 -2.18
C GLN A 9 9.51 -6.68 -2.18
N GLY A 10 9.05 -7.37 -1.12
CA GLY A 10 9.22 -8.80 -0.96
C GLY A 10 8.19 -9.61 -1.73
N GLY A 11 8.66 -10.49 -2.63
CA GLY A 11 7.75 -11.36 -3.39
C GLY A 11 6.97 -12.33 -2.50
N LEU A 12 7.61 -12.85 -1.47
CA LEU A 12 6.96 -13.79 -0.54
C LEU A 12 5.82 -13.11 0.22
N LEU A 13 6.05 -11.89 0.73
CA LEU A 13 5.01 -11.12 1.41
C LEU A 13 3.88 -10.78 0.46
N ALA A 14 4.21 -10.32 -0.75
CA ALA A 14 3.20 -9.97 -1.75
C ALA A 14 2.31 -11.17 -2.08
N GLU A 15 2.90 -12.34 -2.27
CA GLU A 15 2.16 -13.56 -2.56
C GLU A 15 1.23 -13.95 -1.42
N ALA A 16 1.73 -13.91 -0.19
CA ALA A 16 0.92 -14.22 0.99
C ALA A 16 -0.27 -13.27 1.12
N VAL A 17 -0.03 -11.97 0.92
CA VAL A 17 -1.09 -10.96 0.98
C VAL A 17 -2.12 -11.19 -0.13
N MET A 18 -1.68 -11.46 -1.35
CA MET A 18 -2.59 -11.73 -2.46
C MET A 18 -3.50 -12.92 -2.17
N GLN A 19 -2.96 -14.00 -1.63
CA GLN A 19 -3.76 -15.19 -1.29
C GLN A 19 -4.80 -14.89 -0.22
N VAL A 20 -4.43 -14.15 0.81
CA VAL A 20 -5.36 -13.80 1.89
C VAL A 20 -6.47 -12.88 1.38
N LEU A 21 -6.14 -11.89 0.57
CA LEU A 21 -7.13 -10.97 0.03
C LEU A 21 -8.11 -11.69 -0.89
N ALA A 22 -7.62 -12.60 -1.73
CA ALA A 22 -8.47 -13.38 -2.63
C ALA A 22 -9.46 -14.27 -1.86
N GLY A 23 -9.04 -14.81 -0.71
CA GLY A 23 -9.91 -15.63 0.13
C GLY A 23 -10.82 -14.83 1.06
N TYR A 24 -10.49 -13.56 1.31
CA TYR A 24 -11.24 -12.71 2.22
C TYR A 24 -12.56 -12.24 1.62
N ASP A 25 -12.53 -11.79 0.37
CA ASP A 25 -13.72 -11.30 -0.33
C ASP A 25 -13.59 -11.59 -1.82
N PRO A 26 -14.56 -12.32 -2.43
CA PRO A 26 -14.51 -12.63 -3.86
C PRO A 26 -14.61 -11.39 -4.75
N ASP A 27 -15.07 -10.25 -4.21
CA ASP A 27 -15.13 -8.99 -4.94
C ASP A 27 -13.78 -8.25 -4.97
N PHE A 28 -12.78 -8.72 -4.23
CA PHE A 28 -11.44 -8.13 -4.29
C PHE A 28 -10.71 -8.63 -5.53
N ILE A 29 -10.27 -7.71 -6.37
CA ILE A 29 -9.38 -7.99 -7.49
C ILE A 29 -8.03 -7.38 -7.16
N VAL A 30 -7.01 -8.23 -7.05
CA VAL A 30 -5.69 -7.83 -6.58
C VAL A 30 -4.69 -7.85 -7.73
N TYR A 31 -3.97 -6.76 -7.89
CA TYR A 31 -2.90 -6.61 -8.85
C TYR A 31 -1.59 -6.38 -8.09
N ARG A 32 -0.50 -6.89 -8.61
CA ARG A 32 0.82 -6.62 -8.05
C ARG A 32 1.63 -5.77 -8.99
N SER A 33 2.18 -4.65 -8.47
CA SER A 33 3.18 -3.89 -9.19
C SER A 33 4.54 -4.56 -8.99
N SER A 34 5.20 -4.94 -10.08
CA SER A 34 6.50 -5.58 -10.02
C SER A 34 7.64 -4.58 -9.76
N LYS A 35 7.42 -3.30 -10.09
CA LYS A 35 8.40 -2.23 -9.91
C LYS A 35 7.70 -0.96 -9.46
N PRO A 36 8.26 -0.22 -8.48
CA PRO A 36 7.64 1.04 -8.02
C PRO A 36 7.41 2.06 -9.12
N GLU A 37 8.29 2.13 -10.12
CA GLU A 37 8.14 3.08 -11.23
C GLU A 37 6.94 2.77 -12.13
N ASP A 38 6.39 1.55 -12.07
CA ASP A 38 5.23 1.16 -12.86
C ASP A 38 3.92 1.27 -12.09
N THR A 39 3.98 1.59 -10.80
CA THR A 39 2.81 1.54 -9.91
C THR A 39 1.74 2.55 -10.29
N LEU A 40 2.11 3.79 -10.62
CA LEU A 40 1.15 4.80 -11.01
C LEU A 40 0.40 4.41 -12.29
N ALA A 41 1.12 3.91 -13.28
CA ALA A 41 0.52 3.47 -14.53
C ALA A 41 -0.45 2.30 -14.30
N LEU A 42 -0.09 1.37 -13.42
CA LEU A 42 -0.96 0.24 -13.06
C LEU A 42 -2.22 0.72 -12.35
N CYS A 43 -2.10 1.63 -11.38
CA CYS A 43 -3.25 2.20 -10.70
C CYS A 43 -4.20 2.89 -11.69
N ARG A 44 -3.64 3.60 -12.65
CA ARG A 44 -4.44 4.27 -13.69
C ARG A 44 -5.14 3.26 -14.58
N SER A 45 -4.42 2.24 -15.07
CA SER A 45 -4.97 1.28 -16.03
C SER A 45 -6.05 0.39 -15.43
N CYS A 46 -5.92 -0.02 -14.18
CA CYS A 46 -6.92 -0.87 -13.52
C CYS A 46 -7.95 -0.05 -12.73
N HIS A 47 -7.82 1.26 -12.66
CA HIS A 47 -8.72 2.13 -11.91
C HIS A 47 -8.75 1.74 -10.43
N ALA A 48 -7.58 1.71 -9.81
CA ALA A 48 -7.40 1.18 -8.46
C ALA A 48 -8.24 1.93 -7.42
N ASN A 49 -8.85 1.19 -6.51
CA ASN A 49 -9.57 1.74 -5.36
C ASN A 49 -8.66 1.89 -4.14
N VAL A 50 -7.69 0.98 -3.99
CA VAL A 50 -6.75 0.98 -2.88
C VAL A 50 -5.35 0.67 -3.41
N LEU A 51 -4.37 1.42 -2.95
CA LEU A 51 -2.96 1.16 -3.19
C LEU A 51 -2.27 0.88 -1.86
N VAL A 52 -1.65 -0.29 -1.73
CA VAL A 52 -0.86 -0.67 -0.56
C VAL A 52 0.61 -0.59 -0.94
N MET A 53 1.37 0.26 -0.26
CA MET A 53 2.78 0.47 -0.54
C MET A 53 3.63 0.17 0.67
N GLU A 54 4.64 -0.65 0.49
CA GLU A 54 5.66 -0.88 1.50
C GLU A 54 6.66 0.29 1.51
N VAL A 55 7.03 0.72 2.72
CA VAL A 55 8.02 1.79 2.92
C VAL A 55 9.25 1.19 3.57
N ILE A 56 10.41 1.40 2.96
CA ILE A 56 11.71 1.08 3.55
C ILE A 56 12.60 2.32 3.44
N ARG A 57 13.75 2.30 4.13
CA ARG A 57 14.59 3.49 4.22
C ARG A 57 15.41 3.76 2.96
N GLN A 58 15.51 2.78 2.08
CA GLN A 58 16.45 2.85 0.95
C GLN A 58 15.75 2.80 -0.40
N GLY A 59 16.38 3.39 -1.41
CA GLY A 59 15.96 3.26 -2.80
C GLY A 59 14.66 3.95 -3.10
N ILE A 60 13.98 3.45 -4.12
CA ILE A 60 12.72 4.02 -4.60
C ILE A 60 11.53 3.68 -3.70
N TRP A 61 11.71 2.83 -2.68
CA TRP A 61 10.69 2.53 -1.67
C TRP A 61 10.75 3.47 -0.47
N LYS A 62 11.66 4.45 -0.46
CA LYS A 62 11.80 5.36 0.68
C LYS A 62 10.59 6.29 0.79
N LEU A 63 10.35 6.78 1.99
CA LEU A 63 9.14 7.54 2.30
C LEU A 63 8.95 8.76 1.40
N SER A 64 10.00 9.52 1.10
CA SER A 64 9.88 10.71 0.24
C SER A 64 9.37 10.35 -1.16
N GLU A 65 9.82 9.24 -1.72
CA GLU A 65 9.33 8.77 -3.01
C GLU A 65 7.90 8.24 -2.91
N ARG A 66 7.56 7.57 -1.81
CA ARG A 66 6.19 7.09 -1.57
C ARG A 66 5.20 8.24 -1.41
N ILE A 67 5.59 9.32 -0.73
CA ILE A 67 4.75 10.52 -0.59
C ILE A 67 4.51 11.14 -1.96
N ARG A 68 5.53 11.21 -2.79
CA ARG A 68 5.40 11.73 -4.16
C ARG A 68 4.41 10.90 -4.96
N LEU A 69 4.48 9.58 -4.85
CA LEU A 69 3.56 8.67 -5.52
C LEU A 69 2.14 8.81 -4.97
N CYS A 70 1.98 8.98 -3.65
CA CYS A 70 0.67 9.26 -3.05
C CYS A 70 0.01 10.47 -3.69
N SER A 71 0.76 11.57 -3.83
CA SER A 71 0.25 12.78 -4.45
C SER A 71 -0.20 12.52 -5.89
N ALA A 72 0.60 11.80 -6.67
CA ALA A 72 0.26 11.46 -8.05
C ALA A 72 -1.00 10.60 -8.14
N VAL A 73 -1.14 9.62 -7.24
CA VAL A 73 -2.31 8.74 -7.19
C VAL A 73 -3.57 9.53 -6.81
N LYS A 74 -3.45 10.45 -5.83
CA LYS A 74 -4.58 11.30 -5.44
C LYS A 74 -5.05 12.18 -6.60
N ASN A 75 -4.13 12.61 -7.46
CA ASN A 75 -4.45 13.42 -8.62
C ASN A 75 -5.13 12.64 -9.75
N LEU A 76 -5.26 11.31 -9.65
CA LEU A 76 -6.03 10.53 -10.61
C LEU A 76 -7.52 10.87 -10.56
N GLY A 77 -8.02 11.33 -9.42
CA GLY A 77 -9.33 11.98 -9.34
C GLY A 77 -10.52 11.09 -8.98
N TRP A 78 -10.31 9.80 -8.70
CA TRP A 78 -11.45 8.93 -8.32
C TRP A 78 -11.38 8.42 -6.88
N GLY A 79 -10.55 9.05 -6.03
CA GLY A 79 -10.52 8.75 -4.60
C GLY A 79 -9.81 7.46 -4.23
N CYS A 80 -8.77 7.09 -4.97
CA CYS A 80 -7.94 5.94 -4.61
C CYS A 80 -7.33 6.15 -3.22
N LYS A 81 -7.56 5.18 -2.32
CA LYS A 81 -7.01 5.23 -0.96
C LYS A 81 -5.61 4.65 -0.94
N VAL A 82 -4.72 5.26 -0.16
CA VAL A 82 -3.33 4.83 -0.04
C VAL A 82 -3.05 4.36 1.37
N LEU A 83 -2.58 3.12 1.48
CA LEU A 83 -2.20 2.47 2.74
C LEU A 83 -0.70 2.21 2.72
N LEU A 84 0.01 2.73 3.72
CA LEU A 84 1.45 2.52 3.85
C LEU A 84 1.74 1.37 4.80
N LEU A 85 2.63 0.47 4.39
CA LEU A 85 3.06 -0.68 5.17
C LEU A 85 4.51 -0.47 5.61
N VAL A 86 4.79 -0.53 6.91
CA VAL A 86 6.13 -0.34 7.46
C VAL A 86 6.44 -1.40 8.50
N ASP A 87 7.69 -1.90 8.48
CA ASP A 87 8.16 -2.84 9.49
C ASP A 87 8.71 -2.08 10.70
N GLU A 88 7.89 -1.92 11.73
CA GLU A 88 8.25 -1.21 12.96
C GLU A 88 9.38 -1.89 13.73
N ASN A 89 9.53 -3.20 13.57
CA ASN A 89 10.59 -3.96 14.24
C ASN A 89 11.94 -3.77 13.57
N ALA A 90 11.94 -3.53 12.26
CA ALA A 90 13.18 -3.28 11.52
C ALA A 90 13.64 -1.83 11.63
N ASP A 91 12.70 -0.87 11.69
CA ASP A 91 13.03 0.55 11.71
C ASP A 91 11.93 1.34 12.42
N GLU A 92 12.09 1.51 13.73
CA GLU A 92 11.10 2.19 14.55
C GLU A 92 10.99 3.69 14.22
N GLN A 93 12.10 4.32 13.87
CA GLN A 93 12.09 5.73 13.49
C GLN A 93 11.34 5.94 12.18
N LEU A 94 11.53 5.07 11.22
CA LEU A 94 10.77 5.13 9.96
C LEU A 94 9.28 4.93 10.22
N ALA A 95 8.93 4.02 11.13
CA ALA A 95 7.53 3.81 11.52
C ALA A 95 6.92 5.10 12.09
N ALA A 96 7.67 5.83 12.92
CA ALA A 96 7.21 7.12 13.45
C ALA A 96 7.01 8.15 12.34
N GLU A 97 7.90 8.19 11.36
CA GLU A 97 7.78 9.09 10.21
C GLU A 97 6.55 8.75 9.35
N VAL A 98 6.25 7.46 9.18
CA VAL A 98 5.07 7.01 8.46
C VAL A 98 3.80 7.43 9.20
N ARG A 99 3.75 7.26 10.52
CA ARG A 99 2.61 7.72 11.33
C ARG A 99 2.38 9.22 11.16
N GLN A 100 3.46 10.01 11.15
CA GLN A 100 3.36 11.44 10.96
C GLN A 100 2.83 11.79 9.56
N THR A 101 3.25 11.05 8.55
CA THR A 101 2.76 11.21 7.18
C THR A 101 1.25 11.06 7.10
N VAL A 102 0.68 10.08 7.80
CA VAL A 102 -0.77 9.87 7.85
C VAL A 102 -1.45 11.00 8.61
N LYS A 103 -0.88 11.45 9.74
CA LYS A 103 -1.39 12.60 10.49
C LYS A 103 -1.44 13.87 9.63
N ASP A 104 -0.46 14.04 8.77
CA ASP A 104 -0.37 15.18 7.85
C ASP A 104 -1.29 15.01 6.63
N GLN A 105 -2.06 13.93 6.58
CA GLN A 105 -3.02 13.64 5.51
C GLN A 105 -2.38 13.44 4.14
N LEU A 106 -1.12 13.05 4.10
CA LEU A 106 -0.42 12.73 2.85
C LEU A 106 -0.68 11.29 2.37
N ALA A 107 -1.12 10.43 3.28
CA ALA A 107 -1.62 9.09 2.99
C ALA A 107 -2.87 8.86 3.84
N ASP A 108 -3.67 7.87 3.47
CA ASP A 108 -4.97 7.65 4.14
C ASP A 108 -4.83 6.86 5.44
N ASP A 109 -3.92 5.89 5.48
CA ASP A 109 -3.69 5.09 6.67
C ASP A 109 -2.33 4.40 6.58
N PHE A 110 -1.94 3.74 7.66
CA PHE A 110 -0.73 2.91 7.69
C PHE A 110 -1.01 1.63 8.46
N ILE A 111 -0.15 0.64 8.26
CA ILE A 111 -0.22 -0.63 8.97
C ILE A 111 1.21 -1.14 9.23
N TYR A 112 1.40 -1.82 10.36
CA TYR A 112 2.68 -2.44 10.68
C TYR A 112 2.80 -3.81 10.03
N ALA A 113 4.00 -4.13 9.53
CA ALA A 113 4.24 -5.42 8.88
C ALA A 113 4.09 -6.62 9.81
N SER A 114 4.15 -6.39 11.13
CA SER A 114 4.00 -7.45 12.13
C SER A 114 2.56 -7.97 12.27
N VAL A 115 1.57 -7.24 11.73
CA VAL A 115 0.18 -7.69 11.81
C VAL A 115 -0.07 -8.84 10.83
N SER A 116 -1.13 -9.61 11.10
CA SER A 116 -1.49 -10.72 10.23
C SER A 116 -2.04 -10.21 8.89
N PRO A 117 -1.87 -10.99 7.80
CA PRO A 117 -2.49 -10.65 6.52
C PRO A 117 -4.02 -10.52 6.60
N THR A 118 -4.67 -11.28 7.49
CA THR A 118 -6.12 -11.17 7.71
C THR A 118 -6.49 -9.81 8.29
N TYR A 119 -5.69 -9.28 9.22
CA TYR A 119 -5.90 -7.94 9.74
C TYR A 119 -5.74 -6.89 8.65
N LEU A 120 -4.73 -7.05 7.80
CA LEU A 120 -4.53 -6.17 6.65
C LEU A 120 -5.75 -6.17 5.73
N ALA A 121 -6.31 -7.34 5.46
CA ALA A 121 -7.52 -7.47 4.63
C ALA A 121 -8.69 -6.70 5.25
N GLY A 122 -8.86 -6.79 6.56
CA GLY A 122 -9.91 -6.05 7.28
C GLY A 122 -9.74 -4.54 7.18
N VAL A 123 -8.50 -4.05 7.28
CA VAL A 123 -8.21 -2.62 7.13
C VAL A 123 -8.55 -2.16 5.71
N ILE A 124 -8.16 -2.92 4.70
CA ILE A 124 -8.48 -2.60 3.30
C ILE A 124 -9.98 -2.54 3.09
N ASP A 125 -10.72 -3.44 3.70
CA ASP A 125 -12.18 -3.54 3.54
C ASP A 125 -12.90 -2.27 4.00
N ILE A 126 -12.39 -1.61 5.05
CA ILE A 126 -13.03 -0.41 5.62
C ILE A 126 -12.49 0.90 5.06
N LEU A 127 -11.50 0.87 4.21
CA LEU A 127 -10.96 2.11 3.61
C LEU A 127 -11.92 2.78 2.62
#